data_9525354c76f1d3ca1bbfd961343f145b
#
_entry.id   9525354c76f1d3ca1bbfd961343f145b
#
_cell.length_a   1.000
_cell.length_b   1.000
_cell.length_c   1.000
_cell.angle_alpha   90.00
_cell.angle_beta   90.00
_cell.angle_gamma   90.00
#
_symmetry.space_group_name_H-M   'P 1'
#
loop_
_entity.id
_entity.type
_entity.pdbx_description
1 polymer ?
#
loop_
_entity_poly.entity_id
_entity_poly.type
_entity_poly.pdbx_seq_one_letter_code
_entity_poly.pdbx_strand_id
1 'polypeptide(L)'
;MSRLCLYGTVLNSADAVERSIRSVFRPDADIVITDGGSRDGTYERLLKISKDYNLRVYRAPGSSRGLGRQLALMRCPEGSYTAYFDLDNEYNVYWHRSIDWGMATGSPRPLGHLYSREYLLSRGGWRDLNYAEDNELWARVGFDYYLPIVFGRPIKIVGTGLLGREASRYFQGITSLVKRTLRTSLDLIRGLGLKPIDLVKLFDKSRLPLLLPAYIIAALQGIYRYDKFLNNYELNSYNSLKKLKDPVKEIKADEQYVVFTIPYKWAYRIGVSWIDRRLRAIGLRPYKCRQMNGEESIVGVRSLNAVEAINDYFQFNLFEAQSCRPLDAAEER
;
A
#
# COMPACT_ATOMS: atom_id res chain seq x y z
N MET A 1 -19.96 -18.06 3.61
CA MET A 1 -19.13 -16.92 3.19
C MET A 1 -17.73 -17.11 3.75
N SER A 2 -16.69 -16.89 2.96
CA SER A 2 -15.32 -16.98 3.45
C SER A 2 -15.08 -15.85 4.45
N ARG A 3 -14.45 -16.17 5.60
CA ARG A 3 -14.11 -15.19 6.64
C ARG A 3 -13.00 -14.26 6.15
N LEU A 4 -13.06 -12.98 6.53
CA LEU A 4 -12.02 -11.99 6.20
C LEU A 4 -11.23 -11.64 7.47
N CYS A 5 -9.91 -11.56 7.35
CA CYS A 5 -9.02 -11.04 8.38
C CYS A 5 -8.16 -9.93 7.81
N LEU A 6 -8.26 -8.75 8.40
CA LEU A 6 -7.41 -7.60 8.10
C LEU A 6 -6.22 -7.63 9.07
N TYR A 7 -5.00 -7.47 8.57
CA TYR A 7 -3.85 -7.56 9.45
C TYR A 7 -2.75 -6.57 9.09
N GLY A 8 -1.96 -6.21 10.09
CA GLY A 8 -0.87 -5.26 9.89
C GLY A 8 0.12 -5.24 11.03
N THR A 9 1.16 -4.44 10.86
CA THR A 9 2.13 -4.13 11.91
C THR A 9 2.32 -2.64 12.05
N VAL A 10 2.66 -2.20 13.26
CA VAL A 10 2.82 -0.77 13.56
C VAL A 10 4.05 -0.52 14.43
N LEU A 11 4.64 0.65 14.24
CA LEU A 11 5.68 1.18 15.12
C LEU A 11 5.58 2.71 15.15
N ASN A 12 5.34 3.28 16.35
CA ASN A 12 5.31 4.72 16.62
C ASN A 12 4.36 5.49 15.67
N SER A 13 3.07 5.22 15.77
CA SER A 13 2.01 5.83 14.94
C SER A 13 0.77 6.23 15.75
N ALA A 14 0.95 6.65 17.00
CA ALA A 14 -0.15 6.97 17.93
C ALA A 14 -1.19 7.96 17.37
N ASP A 15 -0.75 8.91 16.55
CA ASP A 15 -1.60 9.93 15.95
C ASP A 15 -2.31 9.48 14.65
N ALA A 16 -1.98 8.29 14.12
CA ALA A 16 -2.53 7.78 12.88
C ALA A 16 -3.38 6.52 13.05
N VAL A 17 -3.07 5.67 14.04
CA VAL A 17 -3.63 4.31 14.13
C VAL A 17 -5.16 4.27 14.18
N GLU A 18 -5.80 5.14 14.97
CA GLU A 18 -7.26 5.13 15.09
C GLU A 18 -7.94 5.47 13.76
N ARG A 19 -7.42 6.48 13.05
CA ARG A 19 -7.95 6.88 11.76
C ARG A 19 -7.72 5.80 10.69
N SER A 20 -6.56 5.13 10.74
CA SER A 20 -6.26 4.00 9.86
C SER A 20 -7.21 2.84 10.12
N ILE A 21 -7.37 2.41 11.38
CA ILE A 21 -8.29 1.33 11.75
C ILE A 21 -9.73 1.66 11.33
N ARG A 22 -10.21 2.88 11.62
CA ARG A 22 -11.55 3.31 11.20
C ARG A 22 -11.75 3.22 9.70
N SER A 23 -10.72 3.54 8.90
CA SER A 23 -10.83 3.53 7.44
C SER A 23 -10.89 2.12 6.84
N VAL A 24 -10.36 1.11 7.53
CA VAL A 24 -10.39 -0.29 7.07
C VAL A 24 -11.45 -1.13 7.76
N PHE A 25 -12.10 -0.59 8.78
CA PHE A 25 -13.06 -1.33 9.59
C PHE A 25 -14.23 -1.88 8.76
N ARG A 26 -14.53 -3.14 9.03
CA ARG A 26 -15.69 -3.87 8.50
C ARG A 26 -16.28 -4.74 9.62
N PRO A 27 -17.59 -4.72 9.82
CA PRO A 27 -18.24 -5.55 10.85
C PRO A 27 -18.07 -7.07 10.64
N ASP A 28 -17.84 -7.48 9.38
CA ASP A 28 -17.67 -8.88 8.96
C ASP A 28 -16.21 -9.37 8.99
N ALA A 29 -15.26 -8.52 9.42
CA ALA A 29 -13.85 -8.84 9.43
C ALA A 29 -13.22 -8.83 10.83
N ASP A 30 -12.31 -9.76 11.09
CA ASP A 30 -11.36 -9.65 12.21
C ASP A 30 -10.23 -8.69 11.87
N ILE A 31 -9.74 -7.92 12.84
CA ILE A 31 -8.53 -7.09 12.69
C ILE A 31 -7.46 -7.60 13.64
N VAL A 32 -6.27 -7.88 13.11
CA VAL A 32 -5.13 -8.40 13.88
C VAL A 32 -3.91 -7.52 13.68
N ILE A 33 -3.42 -6.88 14.74
CA ILE A 33 -2.28 -5.97 14.68
C ILE A 33 -1.15 -6.45 15.57
N THR A 34 0.07 -6.34 15.06
CA THR A 34 1.29 -6.53 15.84
C THR A 34 2.00 -5.19 16.04
N ASP A 35 2.20 -4.80 17.30
CA ASP A 35 3.00 -3.63 17.67
C ASP A 35 4.47 -4.02 17.83
N GLY A 36 5.34 -3.38 17.06
CA GLY A 36 6.78 -3.62 17.01
C GLY A 36 7.57 -3.06 18.22
N GLY A 37 6.91 -2.65 19.29
CA GLY A 37 7.49 -2.06 20.48
C GLY A 37 7.44 -0.54 20.47
N SER A 38 6.29 0.02 20.11
CA SER A 38 6.04 1.48 20.13
C SER A 38 6.26 2.09 21.52
N ARG A 39 6.73 3.35 21.55
CA ARG A 39 7.04 4.14 22.75
C ARG A 39 6.30 5.47 22.80
N ASP A 40 5.41 5.73 21.85
CA ASP A 40 4.68 6.99 21.66
C ASP A 40 3.20 6.90 22.07
N GLY A 41 2.78 5.81 22.74
CA GLY A 41 1.40 5.57 23.13
C GLY A 41 0.56 4.85 22.05
N THR A 42 1.17 4.39 20.96
CA THR A 42 0.48 3.63 19.89
C THR A 42 -0.22 2.39 20.44
N TYR A 43 0.49 1.59 21.24
CA TYR A 43 -0.05 0.33 21.77
C TYR A 43 -1.25 0.56 22.69
N GLU A 44 -1.14 1.51 23.59
CA GLU A 44 -2.17 1.89 24.54
C GLU A 44 -3.43 2.42 23.80
N ARG A 45 -3.22 3.19 22.73
CA ARG A 45 -4.32 3.68 21.88
C ARG A 45 -5.01 2.56 21.15
N LEU A 46 -4.28 1.60 20.60
CA LEU A 46 -4.85 0.40 19.98
C LEU A 46 -5.67 -0.43 20.96
N LEU A 47 -5.18 -0.64 22.18
CA LEU A 47 -5.92 -1.34 23.22
C LEU A 47 -7.22 -0.62 23.60
N LYS A 48 -7.19 0.72 23.64
CA LYS A 48 -8.37 1.53 23.96
C LYS A 48 -9.49 1.34 22.93
N ILE A 49 -9.14 1.32 21.64
CA ILE A 49 -10.14 1.19 20.54
C ILE A 49 -10.45 -0.27 20.18
N SER A 50 -9.77 -1.24 20.79
CA SER A 50 -9.88 -2.65 20.39
C SER A 50 -11.30 -3.21 20.50
N LYS A 51 -12.09 -2.73 21.45
CA LYS A 51 -13.47 -3.18 21.67
C LYS A 51 -14.43 -2.66 20.58
N ASP A 52 -14.13 -1.48 20.03
CA ASP A 52 -15.02 -0.83 19.07
C ASP A 52 -14.87 -1.39 17.65
N TYR A 53 -13.73 -2.03 17.35
CA TYR A 53 -13.33 -2.41 15.99
C TYR A 53 -13.05 -3.91 15.79
N ASN A 54 -13.47 -4.79 16.69
CA ASN A 54 -13.13 -6.24 16.64
C ASN A 54 -11.60 -6.45 16.43
N LEU A 55 -10.80 -5.72 17.19
CA LEU A 55 -9.36 -5.59 17.02
C LEU A 55 -8.62 -6.40 18.07
N ARG A 56 -7.71 -7.27 17.64
CA ARG A 56 -6.75 -7.99 18.49
C ARG A 56 -5.37 -7.43 18.32
N VAL A 57 -4.73 -7.00 19.41
CA VAL A 57 -3.41 -6.36 19.42
C VAL A 57 -2.40 -7.23 20.15
N TYR A 58 -1.25 -7.44 19.54
CA TYR A 58 -0.15 -8.21 20.10
C TYR A 58 1.14 -7.38 20.09
N ARG A 59 1.98 -7.58 21.09
CA ARG A 59 3.32 -6.95 21.12
C ARG A 59 4.38 -7.91 20.60
N ALA A 60 5.29 -7.37 19.76
CA ALA A 60 6.48 -8.04 19.27
C ALA A 60 7.65 -7.04 19.17
N PRO A 61 8.18 -6.60 20.33
CA PRO A 61 9.23 -5.58 20.36
C PRO A 61 10.44 -5.99 19.53
N GLY A 62 10.93 -5.07 18.70
CA GLY A 62 12.09 -5.30 17.84
C GLY A 62 11.80 -6.08 16.56
N SER A 63 10.55 -6.49 16.31
CA SER A 63 10.20 -7.12 15.03
C SER A 63 10.39 -6.17 13.84
N SER A 64 10.89 -6.71 12.74
CA SER A 64 10.86 -6.02 11.46
C SER A 64 9.41 -5.86 10.99
N ARG A 65 9.19 -5.04 9.95
CA ARG A 65 7.86 -4.89 9.35
C ARG A 65 7.32 -6.22 8.81
N GLY A 66 8.15 -6.98 8.08
CA GLY A 66 7.77 -8.29 7.56
C GLY A 66 7.50 -9.30 8.68
N LEU A 67 8.36 -9.39 9.71
CA LEU A 67 8.13 -10.28 10.84
C LEU A 67 6.86 -9.91 11.61
N GLY A 68 6.62 -8.61 11.84
CA GLY A 68 5.38 -8.15 12.48
C GLY A 68 4.13 -8.55 11.71
N ARG A 69 4.14 -8.39 10.37
CA ARG A 69 3.04 -8.87 9.50
C ARG A 69 2.89 -10.39 9.54
N GLN A 70 3.99 -11.15 9.57
CA GLN A 70 3.94 -12.60 9.71
C GLN A 70 3.26 -13.03 10.99
N LEU A 71 3.62 -12.41 12.11
CA LEU A 71 3.04 -12.70 13.41
C LEU A 71 1.54 -12.37 13.47
N ALA A 72 1.11 -11.30 12.82
CA ALA A 72 -0.29 -10.94 12.69
C ALA A 72 -1.05 -11.94 11.78
N LEU A 73 -0.49 -12.28 10.62
CA LEU A 73 -1.04 -13.26 9.67
C LEU A 73 -1.28 -14.63 10.33
N MET A 74 -0.33 -15.13 11.10
CA MET A 74 -0.46 -16.40 11.80
C MET A 74 -1.62 -16.44 12.80
N ARG A 75 -2.06 -15.28 13.30
CA ARG A 75 -3.17 -15.12 14.23
C ARG A 75 -4.52 -14.85 13.55
N CYS A 76 -4.53 -14.68 12.25
CA CYS A 76 -5.77 -14.68 11.48
C CYS A 76 -6.44 -16.07 11.55
N PRO A 77 -7.76 -16.16 11.53
CA PRO A 77 -8.46 -17.43 11.56
C PRO A 77 -8.12 -18.33 10.36
N GLU A 78 -8.14 -19.64 10.58
CA GLU A 78 -8.02 -20.62 9.49
C GLU A 78 -9.19 -20.50 8.51
N GLY A 79 -8.95 -20.82 7.23
CA GLY A 79 -9.93 -20.71 6.15
C GLY A 79 -10.27 -19.28 5.75
N SER A 80 -9.59 -18.26 6.30
CA SER A 80 -9.86 -16.87 5.96
C SER A 80 -9.10 -16.39 4.71
N TYR A 81 -9.71 -15.43 4.00
CA TYR A 81 -8.92 -14.49 3.23
C TYR A 81 -8.27 -13.47 4.16
N THR A 82 -7.06 -13.05 3.82
CA THR A 82 -6.28 -12.12 4.63
C THR A 82 -5.85 -10.92 3.79
N ALA A 83 -6.15 -9.71 4.26
CA ALA A 83 -5.70 -8.49 3.60
C ALA A 83 -4.80 -7.68 4.55
N TYR A 84 -3.57 -7.38 4.10
CA TYR A 84 -2.69 -6.53 4.88
C TYR A 84 -2.89 -5.05 4.55
N PHE A 85 -2.64 -4.22 5.56
CA PHE A 85 -2.70 -2.78 5.44
C PHE A 85 -1.64 -2.08 6.31
N ASP A 86 -1.33 -0.84 5.95
CA ASP A 86 -0.38 0.01 6.69
C ASP A 86 -1.15 0.92 7.66
N LEU A 87 -0.77 0.89 8.93
CA LEU A 87 -1.45 1.63 9.99
C LEU A 87 -1.15 3.14 10.02
N ASP A 88 -0.45 3.62 9.04
CA ASP A 88 -0.21 5.05 8.82
C ASP A 88 -0.92 5.60 7.56
N ASN A 89 -1.75 4.76 6.93
CA ASN A 89 -2.56 5.12 5.78
C ASN A 89 -4.05 5.15 6.12
N GLU A 90 -4.80 5.99 5.42
CA GLU A 90 -6.26 6.00 5.37
C GLU A 90 -6.70 5.43 4.04
N TYR A 91 -7.58 4.44 4.10
CA TYR A 91 -8.04 3.68 2.93
C TYR A 91 -9.38 4.19 2.44
N ASN A 92 -9.58 4.14 1.13
CA ASN A 92 -10.81 4.57 0.48
C ASN A 92 -11.75 3.38 0.21
N VAL A 93 -12.94 3.69 -0.30
CA VAL A 93 -13.97 2.69 -0.60
C VAL A 93 -13.52 1.66 -1.64
N TYR A 94 -12.65 2.01 -2.57
CA TYR A 94 -12.13 1.07 -3.57
C TYR A 94 -11.27 -0.03 -2.95
N TRP A 95 -10.60 0.23 -1.84
CA TRP A 95 -9.90 -0.82 -1.10
C TRP A 95 -10.87 -1.89 -0.60
N HIS A 96 -12.00 -1.48 0.00
CA HIS A 96 -13.04 -2.41 0.44
C HIS A 96 -13.63 -3.20 -0.73
N ARG A 97 -13.98 -2.50 -1.82
CA ARG A 97 -14.54 -3.15 -3.02
C ARG A 97 -13.55 -4.09 -3.70
N SER A 98 -12.27 -3.77 -3.72
CA SER A 98 -11.25 -4.66 -4.25
C SER A 98 -11.15 -5.97 -3.46
N ILE A 99 -11.33 -5.93 -2.15
CA ILE A 99 -11.39 -7.12 -1.30
C ILE A 99 -12.62 -7.98 -1.65
N ASP A 100 -13.81 -7.38 -1.68
CA ASP A 100 -15.04 -8.09 -2.01
C ASP A 100 -14.95 -8.75 -3.39
N TRP A 101 -14.49 -7.99 -4.37
CA TRP A 101 -14.26 -8.47 -5.73
C TRP A 101 -13.20 -9.58 -5.77
N GLY A 102 -12.07 -9.40 -5.10
CA GLY A 102 -10.99 -10.36 -5.06
C GLY A 102 -11.44 -11.70 -4.42
N MET A 103 -12.20 -11.65 -3.33
CA MET A 103 -12.78 -12.84 -2.70
C MET A 103 -13.78 -13.55 -3.63
N ALA A 104 -14.59 -12.79 -4.38
CA ALA A 104 -15.56 -13.33 -5.32
C ALA A 104 -14.91 -14.06 -6.51
N THR A 105 -13.64 -13.75 -6.85
CA THR A 105 -12.91 -14.48 -7.91
C THR A 105 -12.63 -15.94 -7.55
N GLY A 106 -12.67 -16.31 -6.26
CA GLY A 106 -12.27 -17.63 -5.76
C GLY A 106 -10.76 -17.91 -5.86
N SER A 107 -9.94 -16.97 -6.36
CA SER A 107 -8.50 -17.14 -6.44
C SER A 107 -7.88 -17.12 -5.05
N PRO A 108 -6.89 -18.01 -4.75
CA PRO A 108 -6.17 -17.95 -3.47
C PRO A 108 -5.19 -16.77 -3.37
N ARG A 109 -4.95 -16.05 -4.46
CA ARG A 109 -4.03 -14.89 -4.54
C ARG A 109 -4.56 -13.81 -5.48
N PRO A 110 -5.76 -13.27 -5.26
CA PRO A 110 -6.38 -12.40 -6.24
C PRO A 110 -5.62 -11.09 -6.44
N LEU A 111 -5.17 -10.45 -5.37
CA LEU A 111 -4.53 -9.13 -5.39
C LEU A 111 -3.27 -9.10 -4.53
N GLY A 112 -2.36 -8.17 -4.80
CA GLY A 112 -1.11 -8.04 -4.06
C GLY A 112 -1.26 -7.77 -2.56
N HIS A 113 -2.42 -7.31 -2.12
CA HIS A 113 -2.74 -7.10 -0.71
C HIS A 113 -3.74 -8.11 -0.13
N LEU A 114 -4.29 -9.04 -0.94
CA LEU A 114 -5.33 -10.00 -0.57
C LEU A 114 -4.93 -11.41 -0.96
N TYR A 115 -4.91 -12.32 0.01
CA TYR A 115 -4.53 -13.72 -0.17
C TYR A 115 -5.39 -14.64 0.69
N SER A 116 -5.64 -15.87 0.24
CA SER A 116 -6.02 -16.95 1.16
C SER A 116 -4.89 -17.15 2.18
N ARG A 117 -5.24 -17.24 3.46
CA ARG A 117 -4.27 -17.43 4.55
C ARG A 117 -3.40 -18.65 4.32
N GLU A 118 -4.01 -19.76 3.99
CA GLU A 118 -3.34 -21.06 3.78
C GLU A 118 -2.39 -21.01 2.60
N TYR A 119 -2.83 -20.37 1.51
CA TYR A 119 -1.97 -20.19 0.34
C TYR A 119 -0.75 -19.34 0.69
N LEU A 120 -0.94 -18.19 1.36
CA LEU A 120 0.15 -17.32 1.75
C LEU A 120 1.14 -18.01 2.69
N LEU A 121 0.63 -18.74 3.69
CA LEU A 121 1.47 -19.52 4.62
C LEU A 121 2.20 -20.67 3.93
N SER A 122 1.56 -21.37 2.99
CA SER A 122 2.20 -22.46 2.22
C SER A 122 3.36 -21.97 1.34
N ARG A 123 3.36 -20.67 1.02
CA ARG A 123 4.44 -19.98 0.29
C ARG A 123 5.47 -19.34 1.23
N GLY A 124 5.43 -19.65 2.52
CA GLY A 124 6.36 -19.16 3.53
C GLY A 124 6.00 -17.80 4.15
N GLY A 125 4.79 -17.27 3.89
CA GLY A 125 4.30 -16.03 4.51
C GLY A 125 5.23 -14.84 4.24
N TRP A 126 5.35 -13.94 5.22
CA TRP A 126 6.24 -12.77 5.18
C TRP A 126 7.65 -13.12 5.66
N ARG A 127 8.66 -12.65 4.98
CA ARG A 127 10.06 -12.74 5.41
C ARG A 127 10.43 -11.58 6.35
N ASP A 128 11.44 -11.82 7.20
CA ASP A 128 11.96 -10.83 8.15
C ASP A 128 12.75 -9.74 7.42
N LEU A 129 12.02 -8.79 6.83
CA LEU A 129 12.51 -7.66 6.04
C LEU A 129 11.79 -6.37 6.45
N ASN A 130 12.37 -5.20 6.17
CA ASN A 130 11.86 -3.90 6.66
C ASN A 130 11.50 -2.89 5.57
N TYR A 131 12.14 -2.95 4.38
CA TYR A 131 12.05 -1.89 3.37
C TYR A 131 11.55 -2.37 2.01
N ALA A 132 11.61 -3.67 1.76
CA ALA A 132 11.18 -4.28 0.52
C ALA A 132 10.42 -5.58 0.77
N GLU A 133 9.79 -5.69 1.93
CA GLU A 133 9.06 -6.88 2.38
C GLU A 133 7.84 -7.19 1.49
N ASP A 134 7.16 -6.15 1.00
CA ASP A 134 6.03 -6.25 0.07
C ASP A 134 6.50 -6.61 -1.34
N ASN A 135 7.56 -5.97 -1.83
CA ASN A 135 8.16 -6.31 -3.12
C ASN A 135 8.68 -7.76 -3.14
N GLU A 136 9.31 -8.20 -2.05
CA GLU A 136 9.73 -9.59 -1.89
C GLU A 136 8.55 -10.54 -1.93
N LEU A 137 7.51 -10.24 -1.15
CA LEU A 137 6.30 -11.04 -1.11
C LEU A 137 5.68 -11.17 -2.50
N TRP A 138 5.46 -10.07 -3.20
CA TRP A 138 4.87 -10.07 -4.54
C TRP A 138 5.72 -10.84 -5.55
N ALA A 139 7.04 -10.71 -5.45
CA ALA A 139 7.97 -11.44 -6.30
C ALA A 139 7.86 -12.94 -6.12
N ARG A 140 7.84 -13.39 -4.87
CA ARG A 140 7.89 -14.81 -4.51
C ARG A 140 6.51 -15.48 -4.56
N VAL A 141 5.48 -14.82 -4.04
CA VAL A 141 4.13 -15.38 -3.94
C VAL A 141 3.32 -15.11 -5.21
N GLY A 142 3.51 -13.94 -5.80
CA GLY A 142 2.73 -13.46 -6.94
C GLY A 142 1.30 -13.12 -6.57
N PHE A 143 0.57 -12.59 -7.52
CA PHE A 143 -0.88 -12.38 -7.47
C PHE A 143 -1.45 -12.39 -8.91
N ASP A 144 -2.76 -12.60 -9.04
CA ASP A 144 -3.36 -12.85 -10.35
C ASP A 144 -3.81 -11.60 -11.08
N TYR A 145 -4.26 -10.57 -10.33
CA TYR A 145 -4.86 -9.38 -10.91
C TYR A 145 -4.18 -8.12 -10.37
N TYR A 146 -3.94 -7.18 -11.27
CA TYR A 146 -3.45 -5.86 -10.94
C TYR A 146 -4.58 -4.83 -11.13
N LEU A 147 -4.91 -4.12 -10.07
CA LEU A 147 -5.84 -3.00 -10.11
C LEU A 147 -5.04 -1.69 -10.01
N PRO A 148 -5.00 -0.88 -11.07
CA PRO A 148 -4.22 0.37 -11.09
C PRO A 148 -4.92 1.49 -10.31
N ILE A 149 -5.34 1.20 -9.09
CA ILE A 149 -6.10 2.11 -8.22
C ILE A 149 -5.28 2.43 -6.98
N VAL A 150 -5.27 3.69 -6.57
CA VAL A 150 -4.68 4.11 -5.29
C VAL A 150 -5.69 3.87 -4.17
N PHE A 151 -5.48 2.83 -3.38
CA PHE A 151 -6.39 2.41 -2.31
C PHE A 151 -6.24 3.19 -1.01
N GLY A 152 -5.06 3.72 -0.74
CA GLY A 152 -4.75 4.38 0.52
C GLY A 152 -3.93 5.64 0.34
N ARG A 153 -3.98 6.49 1.35
CA ARG A 153 -3.17 7.71 1.43
C ARG A 153 -2.51 7.84 2.80
N PRO A 154 -1.32 8.39 2.90
CA PRO A 154 -0.70 8.68 4.18
C PRO A 154 -1.57 9.62 5.03
N ILE A 155 -1.76 9.29 6.31
CA ILE A 155 -2.53 10.13 7.25
C ILE A 155 -1.75 11.38 7.62
N LYS A 156 -0.44 11.23 7.83
CA LYS A 156 0.46 12.37 8.09
C LYS A 156 1.03 12.88 6.79
N ILE A 157 0.62 14.07 6.40
CA ILE A 157 1.31 14.83 5.36
C ILE A 157 2.27 15.78 6.10
N VAL A 158 3.53 15.36 6.24
CA VAL A 158 4.60 16.19 6.80
C VAL A 158 5.35 16.83 5.62
N GLY A 159 5.26 18.16 5.49
CA GLY A 159 5.96 18.91 4.46
C GLY A 159 5.05 19.57 3.42
N THR A 160 5.63 20.39 2.58
CA THR A 160 4.95 21.33 1.66
C THR A 160 4.54 20.71 0.32
N GLY A 161 4.23 19.40 0.25
CA GLY A 161 3.89 18.78 -1.02
C GLY A 161 2.94 17.62 -0.93
N LEU A 162 2.21 17.34 -2.03
CA LEU A 162 1.42 16.12 -2.22
C LEU A 162 2.24 14.84 -1.99
N LEU A 163 3.52 14.92 -2.33
CA LEU A 163 4.56 13.92 -2.05
C LEU A 163 5.33 14.26 -0.76
N GLY A 164 4.91 15.27 -0.02
CA GLY A 164 5.67 15.85 1.09
C GLY A 164 6.06 14.86 2.16
N ARG A 165 5.22 13.87 2.47
CA ARG A 165 5.56 12.85 3.45
C ARG A 165 6.45 11.76 2.87
N GLU A 166 6.21 11.30 1.68
CA GLU A 166 7.14 10.40 1.00
C GLU A 166 8.48 11.10 0.78
N ALA A 167 8.45 12.37 0.35
CA ALA A 167 9.65 13.16 0.21
C ALA A 167 10.33 13.43 1.57
N SER A 168 9.61 13.87 2.61
CA SER A 168 10.21 14.20 3.90
C SER A 168 10.59 12.98 4.74
N ARG A 169 9.79 11.93 4.74
CA ARG A 169 10.10 10.68 5.46
C ARG A 169 11.23 9.90 4.79
N TYR A 170 11.35 10.00 3.47
CA TYR A 170 12.28 9.23 2.67
C TYR A 170 13.39 10.04 2.00
N PHE A 171 13.27 11.35 1.92
CA PHE A 171 14.16 12.26 1.19
C PHE A 171 14.64 13.45 2.01
N GLN A 172 14.87 13.26 3.30
CA GLN A 172 15.53 14.28 4.12
C GLN A 172 17.03 14.35 3.78
N GLY A 173 17.32 14.83 2.57
CA GLY A 173 18.69 14.99 2.08
C GLY A 173 19.37 13.72 1.54
N ILE A 174 20.59 13.87 1.05
CA ILE A 174 21.41 12.81 0.44
C ILE A 174 21.59 11.61 1.39
N THR A 175 21.82 11.85 2.66
CA THR A 175 22.00 10.81 3.68
C THR A 175 20.79 9.88 3.83
N SER A 176 19.59 10.42 3.73
CA SER A 176 18.34 9.65 3.80
C SER A 176 18.16 8.78 2.54
N LEU A 177 18.45 9.34 1.36
CA LEU A 177 18.41 8.61 0.09
C LEU A 177 19.43 7.46 0.09
N VAL A 178 20.68 7.71 0.50
CA VAL A 178 21.73 6.70 0.62
C VAL A 178 21.29 5.57 1.57
N LYS A 179 20.82 5.93 2.77
CA LYS A 179 20.37 4.98 3.78
C LYS A 179 19.20 4.12 3.31
N ARG A 180 18.24 4.72 2.62
CA ARG A 180 17.11 4.00 2.03
C ARG A 180 17.54 3.05 0.93
N THR A 181 18.35 3.54 -0.03
CA THR A 181 18.85 2.71 -1.13
C THR A 181 19.61 1.50 -0.60
N LEU A 182 20.51 1.72 0.37
CA LEU A 182 21.28 0.64 1.00
C LEU A 182 20.35 -0.40 1.66
N ARG A 183 19.37 0.03 2.44
CA ARG A 183 18.44 -0.85 3.17
C ARG A 183 17.49 -1.60 2.23
N THR A 184 16.95 -0.92 1.21
CA THR A 184 16.10 -1.56 0.21
C THR A 184 16.91 -2.60 -0.58
N SER A 185 18.13 -2.25 -1.00
CA SER A 185 19.02 -3.19 -1.69
C SER A 185 19.36 -4.41 -0.83
N LEU A 186 19.65 -4.17 0.45
CA LEU A 186 19.91 -5.22 1.44
C LEU A 186 18.74 -6.21 1.54
N ASP A 187 17.51 -5.69 1.68
CA ASP A 187 16.31 -6.51 1.77
C ASP A 187 16.04 -7.30 0.48
N LEU A 188 16.23 -6.68 -0.69
CA LEU A 188 16.06 -7.36 -1.97
C LEU A 188 17.12 -8.46 -2.17
N ILE A 189 18.37 -8.23 -1.79
CA ILE A 189 19.42 -9.25 -1.84
C ILE A 189 19.08 -10.40 -0.90
N ARG A 190 18.76 -10.09 0.35
CA ARG A 190 18.44 -11.11 1.37
C ARG A 190 17.17 -11.87 1.04
N GLY A 191 16.12 -11.16 0.65
CA GLY A 191 14.79 -11.72 0.40
C GLY A 191 14.73 -12.53 -0.90
N LEU A 192 15.27 -12.00 -1.98
CA LEU A 192 15.16 -12.58 -3.31
C LEU A 192 16.42 -13.29 -3.79
N GLY A 193 17.52 -13.24 -3.04
CA GLY A 193 18.80 -13.80 -3.45
C GLY A 193 19.37 -13.14 -4.70
N LEU A 194 19.09 -11.84 -4.91
CA LEU A 194 19.52 -11.13 -6.11
C LEU A 194 21.03 -11.09 -6.24
N LYS A 195 21.51 -11.32 -7.45
CA LYS A 195 22.92 -11.16 -7.81
C LYS A 195 23.25 -9.68 -8.05
N PRO A 196 24.51 -9.25 -7.92
CA PRO A 196 24.90 -7.86 -8.19
C PRO A 196 24.45 -7.35 -9.55
N ILE A 197 24.48 -8.20 -10.58
CA ILE A 197 24.05 -7.83 -11.94
C ILE A 197 22.56 -7.52 -12.02
N ASP A 198 21.74 -8.17 -11.21
CA ASP A 198 20.29 -7.93 -11.19
C ASP A 198 19.99 -6.58 -10.52
N LEU A 199 20.77 -6.23 -9.49
CA LEU A 199 20.68 -4.94 -8.82
C LEU A 199 21.06 -3.78 -9.75
N VAL A 200 22.07 -3.98 -10.58
CA VAL A 200 22.49 -2.98 -11.59
C VAL A 200 21.38 -2.66 -12.58
N LYS A 201 20.54 -3.65 -12.91
CA LYS A 201 19.39 -3.46 -13.81
C LYS A 201 18.20 -2.75 -13.12
N LEU A 202 18.10 -2.87 -11.79
CA LEU A 202 17.01 -2.30 -11.00
C LEU A 202 17.22 -0.86 -10.61
N PHE A 203 18.47 -0.49 -10.34
CA PHE A 203 18.81 0.82 -9.80
C PHE A 203 19.47 1.69 -10.86
N ASP A 204 19.22 2.98 -10.79
CA ASP A 204 19.95 3.98 -11.55
C ASP A 204 21.48 3.83 -11.30
N LYS A 205 22.28 4.04 -12.36
CA LYS A 205 23.76 3.94 -12.31
C LYS A 205 24.38 4.78 -11.19
N SER A 206 23.75 5.89 -10.81
CA SER A 206 24.19 6.76 -9.70
C SER A 206 24.17 6.05 -8.34
N ARG A 207 23.42 4.96 -8.19
CA ARG A 207 23.28 4.19 -6.94
C ARG A 207 24.20 2.98 -6.84
N LEU A 208 24.91 2.64 -7.92
CA LEU A 208 25.79 1.47 -7.98
C LEU A 208 26.83 1.41 -6.84
N PRO A 209 27.48 2.53 -6.41
CA PRO A 209 28.44 2.48 -5.30
C PRO A 209 27.86 1.95 -3.98
N LEU A 210 26.52 2.02 -3.81
CA LEU A 210 25.84 1.54 -2.61
C LEU A 210 25.50 0.05 -2.65
N LEU A 211 25.53 -0.56 -3.83
CA LEU A 211 25.12 -1.95 -4.00
C LEU A 211 26.15 -2.93 -3.46
N LEU A 212 27.44 -2.63 -3.59
CA LEU A 212 28.49 -3.48 -3.07
C LEU A 212 28.47 -3.59 -1.53
N PRO A 213 28.42 -2.48 -0.77
CA PRO A 213 28.23 -2.56 0.69
C PRO A 213 26.94 -3.31 1.08
N ALA A 214 25.82 -3.09 0.37
CA ALA A 214 24.58 -3.79 0.64
C ALA A 214 24.73 -5.31 0.46
N TYR A 215 25.46 -5.74 -0.59
CA TYR A 215 25.70 -7.14 -0.85
C TYR A 215 26.57 -7.80 0.22
N ILE A 216 27.65 -7.12 0.65
CA ILE A 216 28.52 -7.62 1.72
C ILE A 216 27.71 -7.79 3.02
N ILE A 217 26.93 -6.77 3.41
CA ILE A 217 26.11 -6.82 4.61
C ILE A 217 25.06 -7.94 4.50
N ALA A 218 24.41 -8.10 3.33
CA ALA A 218 23.44 -9.18 3.11
C ALA A 218 24.07 -10.56 3.25
N ALA A 219 25.28 -10.75 2.69
CA ALA A 219 26.00 -12.01 2.82
C ALA A 219 26.34 -12.35 4.28
N LEU A 220 26.71 -11.34 5.08
CA LEU A 220 26.98 -11.50 6.52
C LEU A 220 25.72 -11.77 7.35
N GLN A 221 24.58 -11.19 6.98
CA GLN A 221 23.30 -11.39 7.66
C GLN A 221 22.54 -12.66 7.24
N GLY A 222 23.00 -13.31 6.19
CA GLY A 222 22.36 -14.47 5.58
C GLY A 222 21.34 -14.08 4.51
N ILE A 223 21.40 -14.82 3.43
CA ILE A 223 20.49 -14.68 2.28
C ILE A 223 19.48 -15.83 2.34
N TYR A 224 18.19 -15.53 2.19
CA TYR A 224 17.17 -16.55 2.09
C TYR A 224 17.42 -17.43 0.86
N ARG A 225 17.11 -18.72 0.97
CA ARG A 225 17.30 -19.63 -0.16
C ARG A 225 16.47 -19.13 -1.34
N TYR A 226 17.11 -19.12 -2.51
CA TYR A 226 16.48 -18.82 -3.77
C TYR A 226 15.36 -19.82 -4.04
N ASP A 227 14.14 -19.32 -4.14
CA ASP A 227 12.98 -20.16 -4.45
C ASP A 227 12.86 -20.30 -5.97
N LYS A 228 12.66 -21.56 -6.46
CA LYS A 228 12.49 -21.82 -7.90
C LYS A 228 11.36 -21.03 -8.56
N PHE A 229 10.47 -20.47 -7.74
CA PHE A 229 9.36 -19.60 -8.20
C PHE A 229 9.81 -18.25 -8.75
N LEU A 230 11.03 -17.81 -8.45
CA LEU A 230 11.59 -16.54 -8.92
C LEU A 230 12.10 -16.55 -10.35
N ASN A 231 12.22 -17.72 -11.00
CA ASN A 231 12.77 -17.85 -12.35
C ASN A 231 11.99 -17.07 -13.43
N ASN A 232 10.77 -16.59 -13.14
CA ASN A 232 9.93 -15.80 -14.04
C ASN A 232 9.70 -14.37 -13.56
N TYR A 233 10.36 -13.95 -12.47
CA TYR A 233 10.20 -12.59 -11.97
C TYR A 233 11.11 -11.65 -12.71
N GLU A 234 10.55 -10.93 -13.67
CA GLU A 234 11.18 -9.74 -14.22
C GLU A 234 11.04 -8.63 -13.18
N LEU A 235 12.15 -8.27 -12.57
CA LEU A 235 12.29 -7.25 -11.53
C LEU A 235 11.91 -5.82 -11.95
N ASN A 236 11.58 -5.60 -13.20
CA ASN A 236 10.89 -4.40 -13.63
C ASN A 236 9.45 -4.45 -13.11
N SER A 237 9.24 -3.99 -11.90
CA SER A 237 7.95 -4.01 -11.20
C SER A 237 6.80 -3.50 -12.08
N TYR A 238 7.06 -2.54 -12.96
CA TYR A 238 6.08 -1.98 -13.89
C TYR A 238 5.78 -2.90 -15.08
N ASN A 239 6.79 -3.57 -15.65
CA ASN A 239 6.62 -4.48 -16.78
C ASN A 239 6.07 -5.85 -16.35
N SER A 240 6.36 -6.26 -15.11
CA SER A 240 5.78 -7.49 -14.54
C SER A 240 4.31 -7.32 -14.23
N LEU A 241 3.90 -6.14 -13.74
CA LEU A 241 2.50 -5.82 -13.50
C LEU A 241 1.68 -5.81 -14.81
N LYS A 242 2.31 -5.43 -15.95
CA LYS A 242 1.66 -5.50 -17.28
C LYS A 242 1.32 -6.91 -17.75
N LYS A 243 1.98 -7.94 -17.22
CA LYS A 243 1.69 -9.37 -17.53
C LYS A 243 0.57 -9.94 -16.67
N LEU A 244 0.17 -9.24 -15.62
CA LEU A 244 -0.95 -9.64 -14.78
C LEU A 244 -2.28 -9.43 -15.53
N LYS A 245 -3.25 -10.25 -15.22
CA LYS A 245 -4.60 -10.02 -15.68
C LYS A 245 -5.09 -8.70 -15.14
N ASP A 246 -5.38 -7.78 -16.03
CA ASP A 246 -5.90 -6.46 -15.68
C ASP A 246 -7.37 -6.43 -16.10
N PRO A 247 -8.29 -6.60 -15.16
CA PRO A 247 -9.71 -6.61 -15.47
C PRO A 247 -10.17 -5.28 -16.05
N VAL A 248 -9.47 -4.20 -15.78
CA VAL A 248 -9.78 -2.88 -16.33
C VAL A 248 -9.36 -2.74 -17.78
N LYS A 249 -8.38 -3.50 -18.29
CA LYS A 249 -8.03 -3.56 -19.71
C LYS A 249 -9.12 -4.17 -20.57
N GLU A 250 -9.86 -5.13 -20.01
CA GLU A 250 -11.00 -5.74 -20.70
C GLU A 250 -12.11 -4.73 -20.99
N ILE A 251 -12.17 -3.64 -20.24
CA ILE A 251 -13.16 -2.55 -20.36
C ILE A 251 -12.72 -1.48 -21.38
N LYS A 252 -11.62 -1.68 -22.13
CA LYS A 252 -11.04 -0.72 -23.10
C LYS A 252 -10.70 0.65 -22.50
N ALA A 253 -10.41 0.68 -21.23
CA ALA A 253 -10.04 1.88 -20.54
C ALA A 253 -8.51 2.10 -20.63
N ASP A 254 -8.03 3.36 -20.73
CA ASP A 254 -6.62 3.71 -20.92
C ASP A 254 -5.67 3.22 -19.80
N GLU A 255 -4.43 2.97 -20.13
CA GLU A 255 -3.46 2.12 -19.43
C GLU A 255 -3.07 2.50 -17.98
N GLN A 256 -3.62 3.53 -17.35
CA GLN A 256 -3.27 3.90 -15.96
C GLN A 256 -4.41 4.67 -15.28
N TYR A 257 -5.17 3.99 -14.43
CA TYR A 257 -6.22 4.64 -13.63
C TYR A 257 -5.68 4.97 -12.25
N VAL A 258 -5.36 6.24 -12.04
CA VAL A 258 -5.04 6.74 -10.71
C VAL A 258 -6.22 7.58 -10.25
N VAL A 259 -6.98 7.09 -9.29
CA VAL A 259 -7.91 7.91 -8.51
C VAL A 259 -7.19 8.29 -7.24
N PHE A 260 -6.82 9.56 -7.13
CA PHE A 260 -6.16 10.10 -5.96
C PHE A 260 -7.13 10.99 -5.20
N THR A 261 -7.32 10.75 -3.91
CA THR A 261 -8.26 11.51 -3.09
C THR A 261 -7.53 12.26 -1.99
N ILE A 262 -7.70 13.58 -1.92
CA ILE A 262 -7.19 14.44 -0.83
C ILE A 262 -8.38 15.11 -0.16
N PRO A 263 -8.54 15.07 1.18
CA PRO A 263 -9.53 15.88 1.85
C PRO A 263 -9.31 17.37 1.54
N TYR A 264 -10.39 18.07 1.22
CA TYR A 264 -10.32 19.48 0.87
C TYR A 264 -9.69 20.36 1.97
N LYS A 265 -9.99 20.06 3.21
CA LYS A 265 -9.35 20.67 4.39
C LYS A 265 -7.82 20.63 4.35
N TRP A 266 -7.23 19.55 3.83
CA TRP A 266 -5.79 19.44 3.65
C TRP A 266 -5.31 20.16 2.41
N ALA A 267 -6.06 20.08 1.33
CA ALA A 267 -5.78 20.80 0.09
C ALA A 267 -5.73 22.30 0.33
N TYR A 268 -6.66 22.82 1.11
CA TYR A 268 -6.70 24.25 1.48
C TYR A 268 -5.44 24.67 2.27
N ARG A 269 -4.98 23.86 3.21
CA ARG A 269 -3.76 24.14 3.99
C ARG A 269 -2.47 24.12 3.19
N ILE A 270 -2.41 23.30 2.15
CA ILE A 270 -1.22 23.13 1.29
C ILE A 270 -1.24 24.16 0.15
N GLY A 271 -2.40 24.63 -0.23
CA GLY A 271 -2.65 25.49 -1.38
C GLY A 271 -3.28 24.72 -2.56
N VAL A 272 -4.56 24.98 -2.80
CA VAL A 272 -5.36 24.30 -3.84
C VAL A 272 -4.73 24.45 -5.22
N SER A 273 -4.28 25.66 -5.57
CA SER A 273 -3.62 25.94 -6.87
C SER A 273 -2.31 25.16 -7.07
N TRP A 274 -1.58 24.87 -5.99
CA TRP A 274 -0.37 24.05 -6.07
C TRP A 274 -0.73 22.58 -6.31
N ILE A 275 -1.76 22.06 -5.63
CA ILE A 275 -2.27 20.70 -5.80
C ILE A 275 -2.79 20.51 -7.22
N ASP A 276 -3.59 21.44 -7.74
CA ASP A 276 -4.10 21.44 -9.11
C ASP A 276 -2.96 21.29 -10.12
N ARG A 277 -1.96 22.18 -10.03
CA ARG A 277 -0.79 22.12 -10.93
C ARG A 277 -0.04 20.80 -10.85
N ARG A 278 0.11 20.23 -9.64
CA ARG A 278 0.83 18.95 -9.44
C ARG A 278 0.06 17.77 -9.99
N LEU A 279 -1.26 17.72 -9.79
CA LEU A 279 -2.10 16.67 -10.35
C LEU A 279 -2.08 16.71 -11.88
N ARG A 280 -2.22 17.91 -12.48
CA ARG A 280 -2.16 18.09 -13.94
C ARG A 280 -0.77 17.74 -14.49
N ALA A 281 0.30 18.05 -13.80
CA ALA A 281 1.67 17.71 -14.22
C ALA A 281 1.94 16.20 -14.31
N ILE A 282 1.20 15.39 -13.55
CA ILE A 282 1.26 13.92 -13.63
C ILE A 282 0.11 13.31 -14.45
N GLY A 283 -0.61 14.15 -15.22
CA GLY A 283 -1.66 13.72 -16.13
C GLY A 283 -3.02 13.44 -15.47
N LEU A 284 -3.24 13.90 -14.24
CA LEU A 284 -4.52 13.76 -13.57
C LEU A 284 -5.39 15.01 -13.73
N ARG A 285 -6.68 14.81 -13.93
CA ARG A 285 -7.69 15.88 -13.91
C ARG A 285 -8.25 16.00 -12.50
N PRO A 286 -8.11 17.13 -11.84
CA PRO A 286 -8.63 17.33 -10.49
C PRO A 286 -10.11 17.74 -10.51
N TYR A 287 -10.86 17.14 -9.58
CA TYR A 287 -12.26 17.47 -9.30
C TYR A 287 -12.42 17.78 -7.83
N LYS A 288 -13.27 18.73 -7.50
CA LYS A 288 -13.76 18.93 -6.15
C LYS A 288 -15.03 18.13 -5.96
N CYS A 289 -15.02 17.21 -5.01
CA CYS A 289 -16.15 16.34 -4.74
C CYS A 289 -16.63 16.53 -3.31
N ARG A 290 -17.95 16.54 -3.12
CA ARG A 290 -18.58 16.51 -1.81
C ARG A 290 -19.11 15.10 -1.54
N GLN A 291 -18.64 14.47 -0.47
CA GLN A 291 -19.02 13.13 -0.10
C GLN A 291 -20.39 13.08 0.57
N MET A 292 -21.04 11.91 0.65
CA MET A 292 -22.32 11.71 1.32
C MET A 292 -22.33 12.15 2.79
N ASN A 293 -21.18 12.03 3.47
CA ASN A 293 -20.97 12.51 4.84
C ASN A 293 -20.77 14.05 4.93
N GLY A 294 -20.88 14.77 3.82
CA GLY A 294 -20.68 16.22 3.73
C GLY A 294 -19.23 16.68 3.65
N GLU A 295 -18.25 15.78 3.77
CA GLU A 295 -16.84 16.15 3.63
C GLU A 295 -16.48 16.44 2.17
N GLU A 296 -15.70 17.50 1.96
CA GLU A 296 -15.16 17.83 0.65
C GLU A 296 -13.78 17.20 0.43
N SER A 297 -13.52 16.76 -0.79
CA SER A 297 -12.23 16.19 -1.20
C SER A 297 -11.84 16.62 -2.61
N ILE A 298 -10.55 16.69 -2.89
CA ILE A 298 -10.03 16.77 -4.25
C ILE A 298 -9.78 15.35 -4.74
N VAL A 299 -10.39 14.99 -5.85
CA VAL A 299 -10.24 13.70 -6.52
C VAL A 299 -9.49 13.94 -7.83
N GLY A 300 -8.31 13.37 -7.97
CA GLY A 300 -7.54 13.38 -9.21
C GLY A 300 -7.87 12.12 -10.02
N VAL A 301 -8.33 12.28 -11.25
CA VAL A 301 -8.62 11.16 -12.16
C VAL A 301 -7.91 11.36 -13.49
N ARG A 302 -7.48 10.29 -14.12
CA ARG A 302 -6.84 10.37 -15.44
C ARG A 302 -7.87 10.55 -16.55
N SER A 303 -8.99 9.86 -16.46
CA SER A 303 -10.10 9.93 -17.40
C SER A 303 -11.41 9.65 -16.68
N LEU A 304 -12.47 10.42 -16.96
CA LEU A 304 -13.82 10.15 -16.42
C LEU A 304 -14.37 8.82 -16.91
N ASN A 305 -14.21 8.53 -18.20
CA ASN A 305 -14.66 7.27 -18.79
C ASN A 305 -14.01 6.06 -18.08
N ALA A 306 -12.78 6.21 -17.63
CA ALA A 306 -12.07 5.21 -16.86
C ALA A 306 -12.66 4.99 -15.48
N VAL A 307 -13.07 6.07 -14.82
CA VAL A 307 -13.72 5.99 -13.50
C VAL A 307 -15.10 5.35 -13.64
N GLU A 308 -15.85 5.71 -14.66
CA GLU A 308 -17.14 5.09 -14.98
C GLU A 308 -16.96 3.59 -15.23
N ALA A 309 -16.00 3.18 -16.06
CA ALA A 309 -15.70 1.77 -16.34
C ALA A 309 -15.29 1.00 -15.05
N ILE A 310 -14.51 1.62 -14.16
CA ILE A 310 -14.16 1.03 -12.86
C ILE A 310 -15.38 0.90 -11.97
N ASN A 311 -16.23 1.92 -11.94
CA ASN A 311 -17.47 1.92 -11.15
C ASN A 311 -18.41 0.81 -11.62
N ASP A 312 -18.61 0.68 -12.92
CA ASP A 312 -19.43 -0.37 -13.53
C ASP A 312 -18.88 -1.76 -13.22
N TYR A 313 -17.56 -1.93 -13.36
CA TYR A 313 -16.89 -3.18 -13.08
C TYR A 313 -17.05 -3.63 -11.63
N PHE A 314 -16.94 -2.71 -10.66
CA PHE A 314 -17.14 -3.00 -9.24
C PHE A 314 -18.60 -2.89 -8.80
N GLN A 315 -19.54 -2.59 -9.72
CA GLN A 315 -20.94 -2.30 -9.40
C GLN A 315 -21.07 -1.27 -8.27
N PHE A 316 -20.31 -0.20 -8.39
CA PHE A 316 -20.20 0.87 -7.41
C PHE A 316 -20.02 2.19 -8.14
N ASN A 317 -20.70 3.25 -7.71
CA ASN A 317 -20.53 4.58 -8.30
C ASN A 317 -19.86 5.55 -7.33
N LEU A 318 -18.57 5.82 -7.54
CA LEU A 318 -17.81 6.80 -6.75
C LEU A 318 -18.44 8.19 -6.82
N PHE A 319 -19.04 8.57 -7.97
CA PHE A 319 -19.57 9.90 -8.20
C PHE A 319 -21.07 10.04 -7.90
N GLU A 320 -21.87 8.98 -7.93
CA GLU A 320 -23.27 9.03 -7.48
C GLU A 320 -23.39 9.30 -5.98
N ALA A 321 -22.43 8.78 -5.22
CA ALA A 321 -22.32 9.11 -3.81
C ALA A 321 -21.75 10.52 -3.57
N GLN A 322 -21.46 11.31 -4.63
CA GLN A 322 -20.72 12.57 -4.51
C GLN A 322 -21.11 13.55 -5.61
N SER A 323 -21.39 14.78 -5.25
CA SER A 323 -21.43 15.86 -6.25
C SER A 323 -19.99 16.27 -6.59
N CYS A 324 -19.54 15.98 -7.81
CA CYS A 324 -18.21 16.35 -8.29
C CYS A 324 -18.28 17.43 -9.34
N ARG A 325 -17.42 18.45 -9.24
CA ARG A 325 -17.21 19.46 -10.28
C ARG A 325 -15.72 19.58 -10.60
N PRO A 326 -15.34 19.93 -11.84
CA PRO A 326 -13.95 20.24 -12.13
C PRO A 326 -13.40 21.25 -11.09
N LEU A 327 -12.17 21.00 -10.65
CA LEU A 327 -11.50 21.95 -9.74
C LEU A 327 -11.09 23.18 -10.54
N ASP A 328 -11.65 24.32 -10.21
CA ASP A 328 -11.17 25.62 -10.71
C ASP A 328 -10.35 26.32 -9.60
N ALA A 329 -9.04 26.26 -9.75
CA ALA A 329 -8.12 26.84 -8.78
C ALA A 329 -8.15 28.40 -8.78
N ALA A 330 -8.82 29.03 -9.75
CA ALA A 330 -8.98 30.48 -9.82
C ALA A 330 -10.15 30.97 -8.95
N GLU A 331 -11.18 30.14 -8.74
CA GLU A 331 -12.34 30.49 -7.89
C GLU A 331 -12.04 30.36 -6.38
N GLU A 332 -10.88 29.83 -6.00
CA GLU A 332 -10.56 29.48 -4.62
C GLU A 332 -9.37 30.28 -4.03
N ARG A 333 -9.17 31.50 -4.57
CA ARG A 333 -8.21 32.47 -4.02
C ARG A 333 -8.83 33.37 -2.96
#